data_e06586df0296c6e2de14bcf13075629a
#
_entry.id   e06586df0296c6e2de14bcf13075629a
#
_cell.length_a   1.000
_cell.length_b   1.000
_cell.length_c   1.000
_cell.angle_alpha   90.00
_cell.angle_beta   90.00
_cell.angle_gamma   90.00
#
_symmetry.space_group_name_H-M   'P 1'
#
loop_
_entity.id
_entity.type
_entity.pdbx_description
1 polymer ?
#
loop_
_entity_poly.entity_id
_entity_poly.type
_entity_poly.pdbx_seq_one_letter_code
_entity_poly.pdbx_strand_id
1 'polypeptide(L)'
;MFRTGGAGGDSTWDAFVRTEQNWRTLRDSKSFEYKPGKPGVPEPFPFVITDGAKGNPKAWAKLRQQHEEATEVQKQCNSVLDYDIIVCGGTLGIFIAHSLQLKGLKVCVVEGGKLQGREQEWNISMDEMMELIDLGVLTQSDLDESIKTEFPLCRSGFKNKEVPTTGGYFDNGIGYECDTPDVLNLGVAPKVLLENVKLRFLNEGGVIKERTPIRGISVSSSLGAAVDVGDIADPITARLVLDSMGNSSPVARQQRHGKKPDGVCCVVGSCAGGFEKETNIKGDIIYTNSEIQDKAKEGKLQYFWEAFPVNIGRDGKEPGTSDVKTTYMFTYLDADKCRPDLLTLMEDYWDLLPKYQPSIKDPEKDLDVKRVMFAYFPTFRESPLQPGWDRILSVGDASGIQSPLSFGGFGALTRHLGRISGAVSEAIKDDCLTKDDLAGINPYTPNLSAAWMFQKAMSIRPGQNVDSKFINRLLATNFEVMDSMGIDTIKPFLQDVVRVDGLVGSLAGSFKADPLFMPQIVAHVGLPTLAEWVGHVWNMGVYTACDAVVSPVVEPFVDRMKDKQERFAMRRKLEAWKFGSGSDYILPKDKLKRNGNDYTLPQDRKE
;
A
#
# COMPACT_ATOMS: atom_id res chain seq x y z
N MET A 1 -9.72 -28.63 -11.31
CA MET A 1 -9.93 -27.55 -10.33
C MET A 1 -8.57 -27.21 -9.74
N PHE A 2 -8.01 -26.10 -10.13
CA PHE A 2 -6.61 -25.76 -9.88
C PHE A 2 -6.38 -25.39 -8.39
N ARG A 3 -5.61 -26.20 -7.69
CA ARG A 3 -5.06 -25.88 -6.37
C ARG A 3 -3.84 -24.99 -6.52
N THR A 4 -4.02 -23.75 -6.93
CA THR A 4 -2.96 -22.75 -6.85
C THR A 4 -3.24 -21.91 -5.60
N GLY A 5 -2.36 -22.06 -4.58
CA GLY A 5 -2.55 -21.42 -3.29
C GLY A 5 -2.56 -19.91 -3.37
N GLY A 6 -3.62 -19.28 -2.86
CA GLY A 6 -3.60 -17.90 -2.43
C GLY A 6 -2.65 -17.70 -1.24
N ALA A 7 -2.44 -16.46 -0.81
CA ALA A 7 -1.74 -16.18 0.44
C ALA A 7 -2.41 -16.97 1.58
N GLY A 8 -1.61 -17.72 2.35
CA GLY A 8 -2.12 -18.61 3.40
C GLY A 8 -2.45 -20.03 2.98
N GLY A 9 -2.31 -20.43 1.69
CA GLY A 9 -2.47 -21.81 1.22
C GLY A 9 -3.90 -22.20 0.85
N ASP A 10 -4.84 -21.26 0.80
CA ASP A 10 -6.24 -21.53 0.38
C ASP A 10 -6.34 -21.83 -1.12
N SER A 11 -7.39 -22.55 -1.51
CA SER A 11 -7.73 -22.66 -2.93
C SER A 11 -8.14 -21.30 -3.50
N THR A 12 -7.95 -21.11 -4.81
CA THR A 12 -8.40 -19.88 -5.49
C THR A 12 -9.90 -19.63 -5.28
N TRP A 13 -10.70 -20.70 -5.27
CA TRP A 13 -12.14 -20.60 -5.06
C TRP A 13 -12.50 -20.14 -3.63
N ASP A 14 -11.88 -20.72 -2.61
CA ASP A 14 -12.15 -20.35 -1.22
C ASP A 14 -11.72 -18.90 -0.94
N ALA A 15 -10.59 -18.49 -1.53
CA ALA A 15 -10.13 -17.11 -1.46
C ALA A 15 -11.10 -16.15 -2.16
N PHE A 16 -11.65 -16.53 -3.33
CA PHE A 16 -12.67 -15.75 -4.02
C PHE A 16 -13.93 -15.59 -3.17
N VAL A 17 -14.50 -16.70 -2.71
CA VAL A 17 -15.74 -16.68 -1.91
C VAL A 17 -15.58 -15.78 -0.68
N ARG A 18 -14.45 -15.88 0.02
CA ARG A 18 -14.16 -15.05 1.20
C ARG A 18 -14.02 -13.57 0.82
N THR A 19 -13.30 -13.25 -0.25
CA THR A 19 -13.10 -11.85 -0.70
C THR A 19 -14.40 -11.24 -1.16
N GLU A 20 -15.19 -11.96 -1.95
CA GLU A 20 -16.51 -11.56 -2.40
C GLU A 20 -17.46 -11.30 -1.23
N GLN A 21 -17.49 -12.20 -0.24
CA GLN A 21 -18.31 -12.03 0.95
C GLN A 21 -17.89 -10.81 1.77
N ASN A 22 -16.59 -10.58 1.93
CA ASN A 22 -16.07 -9.40 2.62
C ASN A 22 -16.43 -8.11 1.87
N TRP A 23 -16.30 -8.09 0.55
CA TRP A 23 -16.70 -6.95 -0.28
C TRP A 23 -18.19 -6.66 -0.15
N ARG A 24 -19.06 -7.69 -0.29
CA ARG A 24 -20.51 -7.55 -0.10
C ARG A 24 -20.84 -7.03 1.29
N THR A 25 -20.21 -7.55 2.32
CA THR A 25 -20.42 -7.10 3.70
C THR A 25 -20.06 -5.62 3.85
N LEU A 26 -18.93 -5.17 3.30
CA LEU A 26 -18.51 -3.78 3.32
C LEU A 26 -19.47 -2.89 2.53
N ARG A 27 -19.80 -3.29 1.31
CA ARG A 27 -20.67 -2.57 0.38
C ARG A 27 -22.09 -2.40 0.94
N ASP A 28 -22.66 -3.48 1.47
CA ASP A 28 -24.06 -3.54 1.92
C ASP A 28 -24.25 -3.04 3.36
N SER A 29 -23.16 -2.86 4.13
CA SER A 29 -23.23 -2.29 5.47
C SER A 29 -23.83 -0.90 5.43
N LYS A 30 -24.58 -0.53 6.46
CA LYS A 30 -25.04 0.85 6.62
C LYS A 30 -23.84 1.72 6.94
N SER A 31 -23.74 2.91 6.32
CA SER A 31 -22.79 3.90 6.76
C SER A 31 -23.19 4.36 8.16
N PHE A 32 -22.31 4.19 9.13
CA PHE A 32 -22.51 4.74 10.46
C PHE A 32 -21.93 6.16 10.47
N GLU A 33 -22.76 7.16 10.77
CA GLU A 33 -22.25 8.43 11.22
C GLU A 33 -21.57 8.19 12.57
N TYR A 34 -20.25 8.33 12.61
CA TYR A 34 -19.53 8.36 13.87
C TYR A 34 -20.00 9.54 14.69
N LYS A 35 -20.62 9.25 15.84
CA LYS A 35 -20.88 10.25 16.88
C LYS A 35 -19.95 9.96 18.04
N PRO A 36 -19.11 10.91 18.47
CA PRO A 36 -18.25 10.73 19.63
C PRO A 36 -19.08 10.19 20.82
N GLY A 37 -18.61 9.10 21.44
CA GLY A 37 -19.29 8.46 22.58
C GLY A 37 -20.39 7.46 22.23
N LYS A 38 -20.73 7.27 20.94
CA LYS A 38 -21.56 6.13 20.51
C LYS A 38 -20.76 5.28 19.56
N PRO A 39 -20.25 4.13 20.00
CA PRO A 39 -19.55 3.20 19.10
C PRO A 39 -20.51 2.83 17.96
N GLY A 40 -19.97 2.81 16.74
CA GLY A 40 -20.56 2.11 15.60
C GLY A 40 -20.85 0.67 15.99
N VAL A 41 -21.37 -0.15 15.08
CA VAL A 41 -21.85 -1.52 15.36
C VAL A 41 -21.07 -2.16 16.50
N PRO A 42 -21.72 -2.54 17.60
CA PRO A 42 -21.04 -3.26 18.66
C PRO A 42 -20.53 -4.58 18.05
N GLU A 43 -19.24 -4.69 17.86
CA GLU A 43 -18.66 -6.03 17.80
C GLU A 43 -19.05 -6.72 19.12
N PRO A 44 -19.39 -8.00 19.12
CA PRO A 44 -19.85 -8.68 20.32
C PRO A 44 -18.85 -8.54 21.49
N PHE A 45 -17.55 -8.33 21.14
CA PHE A 45 -16.50 -8.01 22.10
C PHE A 45 -15.48 -7.05 21.45
N PRO A 46 -15.01 -6.00 22.14
CA PRO A 46 -13.92 -5.20 21.64
C PRO A 46 -12.67 -6.06 21.48
N PHE A 47 -11.97 -5.89 20.36
CA PHE A 47 -10.73 -6.63 20.07
C PHE A 47 -9.56 -6.08 20.88
N VAL A 48 -9.47 -4.77 21.03
CA VAL A 48 -8.52 -4.09 21.93
C VAL A 48 -9.25 -3.64 23.18
N ILE A 49 -8.69 -3.99 24.33
CA ILE A 49 -9.25 -3.73 25.66
C ILE A 49 -8.19 -3.04 26.51
N THR A 50 -8.56 -1.93 27.15
CA THR A 50 -7.71 -1.16 28.04
C THR A 50 -7.97 -1.47 29.53
N ASP A 51 -7.11 -0.96 30.42
CA ASP A 51 -7.21 -1.13 31.86
C ASP A 51 -8.64 -0.87 32.40
N GLY A 52 -9.10 -1.75 33.28
CA GLY A 52 -10.38 -1.68 33.93
C GLY A 52 -11.58 -2.14 33.08
N ALA A 53 -11.39 -2.48 31.80
CA ALA A 53 -12.40 -3.06 30.96
C ALA A 53 -12.55 -4.58 31.14
N LYS A 54 -13.69 -5.14 30.72
CA LYS A 54 -13.89 -6.58 30.64
C LYS A 54 -12.99 -7.15 29.55
N GLY A 55 -12.03 -7.95 29.89
CA GLY A 55 -11.07 -8.55 28.96
C GLY A 55 -10.68 -9.96 29.39
N ASN A 56 -9.65 -10.50 28.77
CA ASN A 56 -9.08 -11.77 29.15
C ASN A 56 -8.41 -11.68 30.54
N PRO A 57 -8.98 -12.32 31.60
CA PRO A 57 -8.39 -12.24 32.93
C PRO A 57 -6.95 -12.78 33.01
N LYS A 58 -6.61 -13.78 32.17
CA LYS A 58 -5.27 -14.34 32.09
C LYS A 58 -4.26 -13.32 31.58
N ALA A 59 -4.64 -12.47 30.60
CA ALA A 59 -3.77 -11.43 30.07
C ALA A 59 -3.37 -10.42 31.15
N TRP A 60 -4.35 -9.94 31.93
CA TRP A 60 -4.10 -9.03 33.05
C TRP A 60 -3.32 -9.66 34.19
N ALA A 61 -3.61 -10.93 34.50
CA ALA A 61 -2.88 -11.67 35.52
C ALA A 61 -1.41 -11.85 35.12
N LYS A 62 -1.13 -12.24 33.88
CA LYS A 62 0.23 -12.42 33.38
C LYS A 62 1.03 -11.12 33.40
N LEU A 63 0.45 -10.01 32.90
CA LEU A 63 1.12 -8.71 32.92
C LEU A 63 1.52 -8.30 34.35
N ARG A 64 0.60 -8.43 35.34
CA ARG A 64 0.90 -8.13 36.74
C ARG A 64 1.95 -9.04 37.29
N GLN A 65 1.79 -10.36 37.14
CA GLN A 65 2.73 -11.36 37.66
C GLN A 65 4.16 -11.10 37.16
N GLN A 66 4.32 -10.85 35.84
CA GLN A 66 5.66 -10.58 35.30
C GLN A 66 6.31 -9.35 35.91
N HIS A 67 5.56 -8.29 36.21
CA HIS A 67 6.09 -7.11 36.86
C HIS A 67 6.38 -7.31 38.37
N GLU A 68 5.57 -8.12 39.04
CA GLU A 68 5.78 -8.46 40.48
C GLU A 68 7.01 -9.37 40.68
N GLU A 69 7.20 -10.35 39.78
CA GLU A 69 8.29 -11.31 39.85
C GLU A 69 9.60 -10.78 39.22
N ALA A 70 9.56 -9.66 38.51
CA ALA A 70 10.71 -9.10 37.82
C ALA A 70 11.84 -8.70 38.78
N THR A 71 13.05 -9.14 38.47
CA THR A 71 14.26 -8.71 39.14
C THR A 71 14.59 -7.25 38.84
N GLU A 72 15.36 -6.60 39.71
CA GLU A 72 15.80 -5.21 39.47
C GLU A 72 16.62 -5.07 38.18
N VAL A 73 17.39 -6.09 37.80
CA VAL A 73 18.11 -6.12 36.51
C VAL A 73 17.14 -6.15 35.33
N GLN A 74 16.10 -6.97 35.38
CA GLN A 74 15.09 -7.03 34.35
C GLN A 74 14.32 -5.70 34.20
N LYS A 75 14.01 -5.05 35.31
CA LYS A 75 13.38 -3.72 35.31
C LYS A 75 14.30 -2.66 34.72
N GLN A 76 15.57 -2.65 35.09
CA GLN A 76 16.54 -1.70 34.53
C GLN A 76 16.80 -1.90 33.04
N CYS A 77 16.79 -3.15 32.57
CA CYS A 77 16.97 -3.49 31.16
C CYS A 77 15.65 -3.51 30.34
N ASN A 78 14.52 -3.15 30.96
CA ASN A 78 13.19 -3.24 30.34
C ASN A 78 12.85 -4.63 29.75
N SER A 79 13.36 -5.71 30.33
CA SER A 79 13.20 -7.10 29.87
C SER A 79 12.20 -7.92 30.70
N VAL A 80 11.18 -7.25 31.23
CA VAL A 80 10.16 -7.85 32.11
C VAL A 80 9.17 -8.71 31.34
N LEU A 81 8.83 -8.31 30.12
CA LEU A 81 7.85 -8.96 29.27
C LEU A 81 8.48 -10.03 28.36
N ASP A 82 7.64 -10.87 27.73
CA ASP A 82 8.13 -11.95 26.87
C ASP A 82 8.95 -11.40 25.68
N TYR A 83 8.51 -10.25 25.09
CA TYR A 83 9.12 -9.62 23.93
C TYR A 83 9.17 -8.09 24.10
N ASP A 84 10.04 -7.44 23.34
CA ASP A 84 9.97 -6.00 23.15
C ASP A 84 8.80 -5.66 22.22
N ILE A 85 8.65 -6.44 21.15
CA ILE A 85 7.63 -6.21 20.11
C ILE A 85 6.96 -7.51 19.71
N ILE A 86 5.63 -7.47 19.58
CA ILE A 86 4.84 -8.47 18.88
C ILE A 86 4.32 -7.85 17.58
N VAL A 87 4.60 -8.49 16.44
CA VAL A 87 4.06 -8.14 15.14
C VAL A 87 2.88 -9.06 14.83
N CYS A 88 1.69 -8.49 14.74
CA CYS A 88 0.46 -9.18 14.41
C CYS A 88 0.22 -9.14 12.90
N GLY A 89 0.31 -10.30 12.21
CA GLY A 89 0.29 -10.40 10.76
C GLY A 89 1.69 -10.47 10.14
N GLY A 90 2.00 -11.59 9.49
CA GLY A 90 3.36 -11.93 9.08
C GLY A 90 3.73 -11.57 7.64
N THR A 91 2.76 -11.48 6.71
CA THR A 91 3.09 -11.39 5.27
C THR A 91 3.97 -10.17 4.94
N LEU A 92 3.55 -8.95 5.26
CA LEU A 92 4.39 -7.75 5.17
C LEU A 92 5.06 -7.43 6.51
N GLY A 93 4.48 -7.91 7.62
CA GLY A 93 5.02 -7.71 8.96
C GLY A 93 6.40 -8.31 9.19
N ILE A 94 6.80 -9.35 8.45
CA ILE A 94 8.11 -9.99 8.59
C ILE A 94 9.26 -9.04 8.22
N PHE A 95 9.07 -8.14 7.26
CA PHE A 95 10.10 -7.18 6.87
C PHE A 95 10.39 -6.19 8.00
N ILE A 96 9.35 -5.66 8.63
CA ILE A 96 9.52 -4.75 9.77
C ILE A 96 10.04 -5.50 11.00
N ALA A 97 9.56 -6.73 11.22
CA ALA A 97 10.01 -7.58 12.31
C ALA A 97 11.52 -7.85 12.22
N HIS A 98 12.00 -8.24 11.02
CA HIS A 98 13.42 -8.49 10.81
C HIS A 98 14.25 -7.21 10.92
N SER A 99 13.82 -6.10 10.35
CA SER A 99 14.50 -4.81 10.51
C SER A 99 14.62 -4.39 11.98
N LEU A 100 13.62 -4.66 12.82
CA LEU A 100 13.65 -4.39 14.27
C LEU A 100 14.55 -5.38 15.02
N GLN A 101 14.53 -6.67 14.62
CA GLN A 101 15.43 -7.69 15.17
C GLN A 101 16.91 -7.32 14.95
N LEU A 102 17.25 -6.84 13.75
CA LEU A 102 18.61 -6.36 13.42
C LEU A 102 19.06 -5.14 14.27
N LYS A 103 18.10 -4.41 14.86
CA LYS A 103 18.37 -3.32 15.82
C LYS A 103 18.51 -3.80 17.27
N GLY A 104 18.55 -5.13 17.48
CA GLY A 104 18.76 -5.76 18.79
C GLY A 104 17.50 -5.92 19.64
N LEU A 105 16.31 -5.75 19.06
CA LEU A 105 15.05 -5.93 19.78
C LEU A 105 14.57 -7.39 19.75
N LYS A 106 13.95 -7.85 20.81
CA LYS A 106 13.36 -9.17 20.90
C LYS A 106 11.97 -9.18 20.28
N VAL A 107 11.83 -9.74 19.07
CA VAL A 107 10.63 -9.65 18.25
C VAL A 107 9.95 -11.01 18.08
N CYS A 108 8.62 -11.04 18.20
CA CYS A 108 7.79 -12.18 17.87
C CYS A 108 6.78 -11.81 16.77
N VAL A 109 6.71 -12.61 15.71
CA VAL A 109 5.67 -12.51 14.67
C VAL A 109 4.58 -13.53 14.96
N VAL A 110 3.32 -13.09 14.97
CA VAL A 110 2.15 -13.95 15.10
C VAL A 110 1.35 -13.91 13.80
N GLU A 111 1.18 -15.07 13.18
CA GLU A 111 0.48 -15.23 11.90
C GLU A 111 -0.66 -16.24 12.05
N GLY A 112 -1.86 -15.84 11.65
CA GLY A 112 -3.06 -16.69 11.76
C GLY A 112 -3.02 -17.90 10.86
N GLY A 113 -2.37 -17.79 9.71
CA GLY A 113 -2.13 -18.86 8.75
C GLY A 113 -0.68 -19.35 8.75
N LYS A 114 -0.25 -19.89 7.63
CA LYS A 114 1.16 -20.12 7.34
C LYS A 114 1.78 -18.84 6.80
N LEU A 115 2.93 -18.44 7.33
CA LEU A 115 3.69 -17.31 6.82
C LEU A 115 4.37 -17.75 5.52
N GLN A 116 3.77 -17.39 4.42
CA GLN A 116 4.29 -17.68 3.08
C GLN A 116 3.78 -16.66 2.07
N GLY A 117 4.57 -16.39 1.06
CA GLY A 117 4.17 -15.57 -0.08
C GLY A 117 3.18 -16.30 -0.99
N ARG A 118 2.41 -15.52 -1.74
CA ARG A 118 1.56 -16.02 -2.82
C ARG A 118 2.40 -16.41 -4.03
N GLU A 119 1.82 -17.22 -4.91
CA GLU A 119 2.47 -17.62 -6.17
C GLU A 119 2.49 -16.49 -7.20
N GLN A 120 1.53 -15.54 -7.13
CA GLN A 120 1.49 -14.39 -8.02
C GLN A 120 2.59 -13.41 -7.66
N GLU A 121 3.34 -12.97 -8.66
CA GLU A 121 4.41 -11.98 -8.51
C GLU A 121 3.89 -10.67 -7.93
N TRP A 122 4.74 -9.99 -7.19
CA TRP A 122 4.60 -8.57 -6.86
C TRP A 122 5.44 -7.75 -7.82
N ASN A 123 4.88 -6.63 -8.27
CA ASN A 123 5.62 -5.67 -9.07
C ASN A 123 6.17 -4.56 -8.18
N ILE A 124 7.41 -4.19 -8.42
CA ILE A 124 8.15 -3.19 -7.64
C ILE A 124 9.27 -2.61 -8.50
N SER A 125 9.79 -1.45 -8.12
CA SER A 125 10.97 -0.87 -8.77
C SER A 125 12.26 -1.30 -8.08
N MET A 126 13.39 -1.29 -8.80
CA MET A 126 14.67 -1.72 -8.23
C MET A 126 15.13 -0.84 -7.06
N ASP A 127 14.93 0.47 -7.16
CA ASP A 127 15.31 1.39 -6.09
C ASP A 127 14.53 1.15 -4.79
N GLU A 128 13.29 0.69 -4.89
CA GLU A 128 12.48 0.30 -3.73
C GLU A 128 12.96 -1.03 -3.12
N MET A 129 13.40 -1.99 -3.95
CA MET A 129 13.99 -3.26 -3.47
C MET A 129 15.35 -3.05 -2.79
N MET A 130 16.15 -2.10 -3.27
CA MET A 130 17.46 -1.77 -2.67
C MET A 130 17.33 -1.27 -1.22
N GLU A 131 16.20 -0.67 -0.82
CA GLU A 131 15.94 -0.33 0.58
C GLU A 131 16.07 -1.52 1.52
N LEU A 132 15.65 -2.72 1.08
CA LEU A 132 15.74 -3.93 1.89
C LEU A 132 17.19 -4.37 2.10
N ILE A 133 18.06 -4.13 1.11
CA ILE A 133 19.51 -4.41 1.21
C ILE A 133 20.17 -3.38 2.11
N ASP A 134 19.88 -2.10 1.93
CA ASP A 134 20.45 -1.02 2.74
C ASP A 134 20.13 -1.17 4.22
N LEU A 135 18.96 -1.73 4.54
CA LEU A 135 18.54 -2.05 5.89
C LEU A 135 19.08 -3.39 6.42
N GLY A 136 19.77 -4.17 5.60
CA GLY A 136 20.26 -5.50 5.95
C GLY A 136 19.18 -6.58 6.03
N VAL A 137 17.95 -6.27 5.62
CA VAL A 137 16.81 -7.20 5.66
C VAL A 137 17.00 -8.33 4.65
N LEU A 138 17.61 -8.02 3.52
CA LEU A 138 18.03 -8.97 2.47
C LEU A 138 19.49 -8.78 2.11
N THR A 139 20.10 -9.82 1.53
CA THR A 139 21.36 -9.72 0.81
C THR A 139 21.09 -9.54 -0.69
N GLN A 140 22.13 -9.17 -1.45
CA GLN A 140 22.05 -9.12 -2.91
C GLN A 140 21.66 -10.48 -3.50
N SER A 141 22.19 -11.57 -2.96
CA SER A 141 21.84 -12.92 -3.39
C SER A 141 20.36 -13.26 -3.17
N ASP A 142 19.78 -12.86 -2.01
CA ASP A 142 18.36 -13.06 -1.72
C ASP A 142 17.48 -12.27 -2.70
N LEU A 143 17.93 -11.05 -3.04
CA LEU A 143 17.26 -10.20 -4.01
C LEU A 143 17.28 -10.84 -5.40
N ASP A 144 18.45 -11.24 -5.87
CA ASP A 144 18.63 -11.85 -7.20
C ASP A 144 17.82 -13.13 -7.35
N GLU A 145 17.73 -13.95 -6.30
CA GLU A 145 16.90 -15.15 -6.27
C GLU A 145 15.40 -14.82 -6.36
N SER A 146 14.99 -13.70 -5.76
CA SER A 146 13.59 -13.29 -5.69
C SER A 146 13.07 -12.68 -6.98
N ILE A 147 13.92 -12.02 -7.78
CA ILE A 147 13.52 -11.39 -9.04
C ILE A 147 13.36 -12.46 -10.12
N LYS A 148 12.16 -12.54 -10.70
CA LYS A 148 11.82 -13.47 -11.78
C LYS A 148 11.66 -12.80 -13.12
N THR A 149 11.30 -11.52 -13.11
CA THR A 149 11.01 -10.76 -14.32
C THR A 149 11.58 -9.36 -14.19
N GLU A 150 12.18 -8.85 -15.25
CA GLU A 150 12.60 -7.47 -15.39
C GLU A 150 12.27 -7.01 -16.82
N PHE A 151 11.62 -5.86 -16.94
CA PHE A 151 11.28 -5.25 -18.22
C PHE A 151 11.56 -3.74 -18.18
N PRO A 152 11.77 -3.07 -19.36
CA PRO A 152 12.40 -1.76 -19.37
C PRO A 152 11.51 -0.62 -18.84
N LEU A 153 10.19 -0.71 -19.05
CA LEU A 153 9.30 0.43 -18.78
C LEU A 153 7.84 0.00 -18.61
N CYS A 154 7.04 0.92 -18.05
CA CYS A 154 5.60 0.83 -18.01
C CYS A 154 4.94 1.96 -18.79
N ARG A 155 3.88 1.63 -19.50
CA ARG A 155 3.01 2.58 -20.19
C ARG A 155 1.88 3.03 -19.26
N SER A 156 1.56 4.32 -19.33
CA SER A 156 0.46 4.93 -18.57
C SER A 156 -0.39 5.82 -19.47
N GLY A 157 -1.61 6.11 -19.04
CA GLY A 157 -2.47 7.08 -19.68
C GLY A 157 -3.66 6.47 -20.41
N PHE A 158 -3.97 7.02 -21.56
CA PHE A 158 -5.14 6.66 -22.34
C PHE A 158 -4.74 6.40 -23.79
N LYS A 159 -5.28 5.34 -24.39
CA LYS A 159 -4.92 4.84 -25.72
C LYS A 159 -4.73 5.95 -26.76
N ASN A 160 -3.56 5.99 -27.39
CA ASN A 160 -3.19 7.00 -28.37
C ASN A 160 -3.89 6.76 -29.72
N LYS A 161 -4.08 7.83 -30.51
CA LYS A 161 -4.71 7.81 -31.84
C LYS A 161 -3.96 7.00 -32.90
N GLU A 162 -2.64 6.81 -32.74
CA GLU A 162 -1.84 6.03 -33.70
C GLU A 162 -2.22 4.55 -33.71
N VAL A 163 -2.85 4.08 -32.66
CA VAL A 163 -3.47 2.77 -32.63
C VAL A 163 -4.88 2.90 -33.20
N PRO A 164 -5.25 2.26 -34.32
CA PRO A 164 -6.55 2.39 -34.94
C PRO A 164 -7.67 2.13 -33.95
N THR A 165 -8.40 3.16 -33.59
CA THR A 165 -9.61 3.06 -32.78
C THR A 165 -10.78 3.41 -33.68
N THR A 166 -11.73 2.52 -33.80
CA THR A 166 -13.02 2.83 -34.39
C THR A 166 -13.80 3.72 -33.42
N GLY A 167 -13.81 5.02 -33.67
CA GLY A 167 -14.45 6.01 -32.80
C GLY A 167 -13.46 6.81 -31.97
N GLY A 168 -13.39 8.10 -32.19
CA GLY A 168 -12.52 9.01 -31.44
C GLY A 168 -12.96 9.15 -30.01
N TYR A 169 -12.03 9.10 -29.07
CA TYR A 169 -12.27 9.27 -27.64
C TYR A 169 -12.45 10.74 -27.24
N PHE A 170 -11.82 11.65 -27.96
CA PHE A 170 -12.13 13.07 -28.02
C PHE A 170 -12.70 13.40 -29.40
N ASP A 171 -13.17 14.60 -29.62
CA ASP A 171 -13.66 15.05 -30.92
C ASP A 171 -12.65 14.81 -32.06
N ASN A 172 -11.37 14.73 -31.69
CA ASN A 172 -10.25 14.45 -32.60
C ASN A 172 -9.70 13.01 -32.49
N GLY A 173 -10.25 12.15 -31.65
CA GLY A 173 -9.76 10.78 -31.45
C GLY A 173 -8.40 10.68 -30.74
N ILE A 174 -7.97 11.71 -30.03
CA ILE A 174 -6.62 11.82 -29.46
C ILE A 174 -6.64 11.40 -27.99
N GLY A 175 -5.97 10.29 -27.70
CA GLY A 175 -5.51 9.94 -26.37
C GLY A 175 -4.05 10.36 -26.15
N TYR A 176 -3.51 10.13 -24.96
CA TYR A 176 -2.11 10.30 -24.65
C TYR A 176 -1.58 9.11 -23.88
N GLU A 177 -0.48 8.55 -24.33
CA GLU A 177 0.27 7.48 -23.69
C GLU A 177 1.69 7.95 -23.44
N CYS A 178 2.25 7.63 -22.27
CA CYS A 178 3.65 7.86 -21.97
C CYS A 178 4.29 6.58 -21.43
N ASP A 179 5.54 6.36 -21.77
CA ASP A 179 6.36 5.25 -21.34
C ASP A 179 7.34 5.72 -20.25
N THR A 180 7.23 5.16 -19.05
CA THR A 180 8.06 5.55 -17.91
C THR A 180 8.97 4.38 -17.51
N PRO A 181 10.31 4.59 -17.53
CA PRO A 181 11.26 3.56 -17.14
C PRO A 181 11.32 3.36 -15.63
N ASP A 182 11.71 2.15 -15.21
CA ASP A 182 12.01 1.75 -13.84
C ASP A 182 10.88 2.05 -12.83
N VAL A 183 9.64 1.81 -13.22
CA VAL A 183 8.47 1.89 -12.35
C VAL A 183 7.75 0.56 -12.40
N LEU A 184 7.61 -0.12 -11.26
CA LEU A 184 6.99 -1.44 -11.12
C LEU A 184 7.49 -2.49 -12.13
N ASN A 185 8.69 -2.30 -12.63
CA ASN A 185 9.29 -3.05 -13.75
C ASN A 185 9.98 -4.35 -13.34
N LEU A 186 10.00 -4.68 -12.06
CA LEU A 186 10.45 -5.97 -11.54
C LEU A 186 9.26 -6.81 -11.11
N GLY A 187 9.20 -8.05 -11.59
CA GLY A 187 8.36 -9.09 -11.03
C GLY A 187 9.15 -9.89 -10.00
N VAL A 188 8.81 -9.77 -8.71
CA VAL A 188 9.43 -10.55 -7.65
C VAL A 188 8.53 -11.68 -7.19
N ALA A 189 9.09 -12.85 -6.87
CA ALA A 189 8.37 -13.99 -6.34
C ALA A 189 8.16 -13.84 -4.82
N PRO A 190 6.93 -13.51 -4.33
CA PRO A 190 6.71 -13.30 -2.92
C PRO A 190 7.01 -14.53 -2.07
N LYS A 191 6.83 -15.73 -2.64
CA LYS A 191 7.13 -16.99 -1.98
C LYS A 191 8.61 -17.14 -1.64
N VAL A 192 9.49 -16.80 -2.58
CA VAL A 192 10.96 -16.83 -2.39
C VAL A 192 11.38 -15.72 -1.45
N LEU A 193 10.92 -14.50 -1.72
CA LEU A 193 11.26 -13.31 -0.95
C LEU A 193 10.91 -13.46 0.53
N LEU A 194 9.68 -13.89 0.84
CA LEU A 194 9.24 -14.08 2.23
C LEU A 194 9.96 -15.23 2.93
N GLU A 195 10.27 -16.32 2.23
CA GLU A 195 11.04 -17.42 2.81
C GLU A 195 12.46 -16.97 3.17
N ASN A 196 13.13 -16.22 2.30
CA ASN A 196 14.47 -15.68 2.57
C ASN A 196 14.47 -14.75 3.79
N VAL A 197 13.54 -13.79 3.87
CA VAL A 197 13.42 -12.91 5.03
C VAL A 197 13.09 -13.68 6.30
N LYS A 198 12.18 -14.67 6.21
CA LYS A 198 11.80 -15.54 7.33
C LYS A 198 12.99 -16.32 7.87
N LEU A 199 13.78 -16.94 7.00
CA LEU A 199 14.99 -17.69 7.41
C LEU A 199 16.02 -16.78 8.08
N ARG A 200 16.25 -15.58 7.54
CA ARG A 200 17.14 -14.59 8.15
C ARG A 200 16.65 -14.14 9.52
N PHE A 201 15.36 -13.80 9.64
CA PHE A 201 14.75 -13.42 10.91
C PHE A 201 14.91 -14.51 11.99
N LEU A 202 14.67 -15.77 11.63
CA LEU A 202 14.83 -16.90 12.55
C LEU A 202 16.29 -17.11 12.96
N ASN A 203 17.22 -16.99 12.00
CA ASN A 203 18.65 -17.16 12.26
C ASN A 203 19.21 -16.07 13.21
N GLU A 204 18.64 -14.88 13.19
CA GLU A 204 18.96 -13.77 14.11
C GLU A 204 18.20 -13.88 15.45
N GLY A 205 17.54 -15.01 15.71
CA GLY A 205 16.85 -15.27 16.98
C GLY A 205 15.42 -14.73 17.08
N GLY A 206 14.82 -14.32 15.97
CA GLY A 206 13.41 -13.96 15.90
C GLY A 206 12.50 -15.16 16.14
N VAL A 207 11.28 -14.92 16.61
CA VAL A 207 10.29 -15.96 16.90
C VAL A 207 9.07 -15.81 16.00
N ILE A 208 8.62 -16.91 15.40
CA ILE A 208 7.41 -16.93 14.57
C ILE A 208 6.42 -17.94 15.14
N LYS A 209 5.18 -17.51 15.32
CA LYS A 209 4.03 -18.34 15.69
C LYS A 209 3.06 -18.39 14.50
N GLU A 210 3.18 -19.42 13.69
CA GLU A 210 2.27 -19.69 12.57
C GLU A 210 1.01 -20.43 13.01
N ARG A 211 -0.05 -20.33 12.20
CA ARG A 211 -1.37 -20.97 12.46
C ARG A 211 -1.90 -20.63 13.84
N THR A 212 -1.63 -19.41 14.26
CA THR A 212 -1.94 -18.91 15.60
C THR A 212 -2.87 -17.70 15.45
N PRO A 213 -4.19 -17.91 15.47
CA PRO A 213 -5.14 -16.82 15.35
C PRO A 213 -5.06 -15.91 16.58
N ILE A 214 -5.10 -14.61 16.35
CA ILE A 214 -5.15 -13.59 17.39
C ILE A 214 -6.61 -13.36 17.75
N ARG A 215 -6.94 -13.41 19.04
CA ARG A 215 -8.31 -13.29 19.57
C ARG A 215 -8.61 -11.94 20.17
N GLY A 216 -7.58 -11.24 20.64
CA GLY A 216 -7.70 -9.93 21.26
C GLY A 216 -6.37 -9.40 21.75
N ILE A 217 -6.37 -8.15 22.14
CA ILE A 217 -5.21 -7.47 22.72
C ILE A 217 -5.66 -6.73 23.98
N SER A 218 -5.02 -7.02 25.10
CA SER A 218 -5.20 -6.30 26.37
C SER A 218 -4.03 -5.34 26.56
N VAL A 219 -4.32 -4.06 26.79
CA VAL A 219 -3.30 -2.99 26.89
C VAL A 219 -3.37 -2.30 28.24
N SER A 220 -2.23 -2.22 28.89
CA SER A 220 -2.00 -1.34 30.05
C SER A 220 -0.92 -0.34 29.71
N SER A 221 -1.19 0.95 29.91
CA SER A 221 -0.21 2.02 29.66
C SER A 221 1.06 1.84 30.53
N SER A 222 0.92 1.27 31.73
CA SER A 222 2.02 1.08 32.69
C SER A 222 2.67 -0.31 32.61
N LEU A 223 1.91 -1.38 32.29
CA LEU A 223 2.41 -2.75 32.36
C LEU A 223 2.81 -3.34 30.99
N GLY A 224 2.28 -2.82 29.89
CA GLY A 224 2.55 -3.36 28.56
C GLY A 224 1.28 -3.85 27.85
N ALA A 225 1.47 -4.67 26.82
CA ALA A 225 0.40 -5.29 26.06
C ALA A 225 0.47 -6.81 26.15
N ALA A 226 -0.68 -7.47 26.20
CA ALA A 226 -0.81 -8.91 26.11
C ALA A 226 -1.70 -9.27 24.92
N VAL A 227 -1.20 -10.15 24.07
CA VAL A 227 -1.89 -10.65 22.87
C VAL A 227 -2.44 -12.04 23.16
N ASP A 228 -3.74 -12.20 22.99
CA ASP A 228 -4.43 -13.48 23.13
C ASP A 228 -4.23 -14.30 21.87
N VAL A 229 -3.56 -15.44 21.98
CA VAL A 229 -3.13 -16.29 20.87
C VAL A 229 -3.77 -17.67 20.97
N GLY A 230 -4.45 -18.09 19.88
CA GLY A 230 -5.12 -19.40 19.86
C GLY A 230 -6.29 -19.52 20.84
N ASP A 231 -6.80 -20.74 20.99
CA ASP A 231 -7.99 -20.97 21.83
C ASP A 231 -7.64 -21.45 23.25
N ILE A 232 -6.42 -21.93 23.50
CA ILE A 232 -6.00 -22.59 24.75
C ILE A 232 -4.65 -22.05 25.26
N ALA A 233 -3.86 -21.39 24.42
CA ALA A 233 -2.53 -20.91 24.78
C ALA A 233 -2.59 -19.73 25.76
N ASP A 234 -1.58 -19.60 26.61
CA ASP A 234 -1.43 -18.41 27.44
C ASP A 234 -1.11 -17.19 26.57
N PRO A 235 -1.63 -16.00 26.91
CA PRO A 235 -1.31 -14.77 26.21
C PRO A 235 0.20 -14.53 26.18
N ILE A 236 0.68 -13.93 25.11
CA ILE A 236 2.06 -13.45 25.01
C ILE A 236 2.12 -11.95 25.27
N THR A 237 3.20 -11.48 25.87
CA THR A 237 3.31 -10.09 26.33
C THR A 237 4.43 -9.35 25.62
N ALA A 238 4.22 -8.05 25.38
CA ALA A 238 5.23 -7.17 24.79
C ALA A 238 5.09 -5.73 25.27
N ARG A 239 6.15 -4.96 25.06
CA ARG A 239 6.13 -3.51 25.30
C ARG A 239 5.32 -2.78 24.25
N LEU A 240 5.37 -3.24 23.00
CA LEU A 240 4.65 -2.67 21.86
C LEU A 240 4.07 -3.78 20.98
N VAL A 241 2.87 -3.57 20.47
CA VAL A 241 2.24 -4.39 19.45
C VAL A 241 2.19 -3.61 18.14
N LEU A 242 2.71 -4.20 17.07
CA LEU A 242 2.56 -3.69 15.71
C LEU A 242 1.43 -4.46 15.02
N ASP A 243 0.39 -3.74 14.63
CA ASP A 243 -0.70 -4.29 13.82
C ASP A 243 -0.33 -4.21 12.33
N SER A 244 -0.01 -5.36 11.75
CA SER A 244 0.27 -5.57 10.33
C SER A 244 -0.73 -6.54 9.69
N MET A 245 -1.98 -6.58 10.21
CA MET A 245 -3.02 -7.50 9.73
C MET A 245 -3.76 -7.02 8.49
N GLY A 246 -3.23 -5.97 7.83
CA GLY A 246 -3.73 -5.48 6.55
C GLY A 246 -5.10 -4.79 6.64
N ASN A 247 -5.77 -4.65 5.50
CA ASN A 247 -7.05 -3.96 5.38
C ASN A 247 -8.18 -4.58 6.23
N SER A 248 -8.04 -5.85 6.60
CA SER A 248 -9.02 -6.58 7.42
C SER A 248 -8.71 -6.54 8.91
N SER A 249 -7.73 -5.74 9.34
CA SER A 249 -7.33 -5.64 10.75
C SER A 249 -8.52 -5.34 11.66
N PRO A 250 -8.76 -6.18 12.68
CA PRO A 250 -9.79 -5.93 13.67
C PRO A 250 -9.44 -4.74 14.58
N VAL A 251 -8.15 -4.45 14.78
CA VAL A 251 -7.67 -3.25 15.50
C VAL A 251 -8.06 -2.00 14.74
N ALA A 252 -7.69 -1.91 13.46
CA ALA A 252 -8.02 -0.77 12.62
C ALA A 252 -9.54 -0.59 12.45
N ARG A 253 -10.29 -1.69 12.32
CA ARG A 253 -11.74 -1.68 12.20
C ARG A 253 -12.41 -1.18 13.49
N GLN A 254 -11.95 -1.63 14.66
CA GLN A 254 -12.45 -1.14 15.94
C GLN A 254 -12.15 0.35 16.10
N GLN A 255 -10.97 0.80 15.75
CA GLN A 255 -10.56 2.20 15.85
C GLN A 255 -11.36 3.12 14.92
N ARG A 256 -11.67 2.65 13.71
CA ARG A 256 -12.54 3.38 12.77
C ARG A 256 -14.03 3.31 13.11
N HIS A 257 -14.40 2.61 14.18
CA HIS A 257 -15.80 2.48 14.64
C HIS A 257 -16.77 2.04 13.53
N GLY A 258 -16.32 1.18 12.62
CA GLY A 258 -17.13 0.70 11.51
C GLY A 258 -17.39 1.73 10.40
N LYS A 259 -16.67 2.88 10.39
CA LYS A 259 -16.74 3.87 9.31
C LYS A 259 -16.39 3.18 7.98
N LYS A 260 -17.22 3.39 6.97
CA LYS A 260 -16.92 2.95 5.60
C LYS A 260 -15.71 3.70 5.05
N PRO A 261 -14.94 3.07 4.16
CA PRO A 261 -13.88 3.76 3.44
C PRO A 261 -14.45 4.90 2.57
N ASP A 262 -13.63 5.90 2.33
CA ASP A 262 -13.97 7.04 1.47
C ASP A 262 -13.91 6.69 -0.02
N GLY A 263 -13.19 5.64 -0.36
CA GLY A 263 -13.12 5.03 -1.68
C GLY A 263 -12.75 3.56 -1.58
N VAL A 264 -12.97 2.83 -2.67
CA VAL A 264 -12.54 1.45 -2.83
C VAL A 264 -12.02 1.28 -4.25
N CYS A 265 -10.93 0.56 -4.41
CA CYS A 265 -10.54 0.01 -5.69
C CYS A 265 -10.91 -1.46 -5.72
N CYS A 266 -11.76 -1.87 -6.65
CA CYS A 266 -12.04 -3.28 -6.93
C CYS A 266 -11.21 -3.74 -8.12
N VAL A 267 -10.54 -4.89 -7.97
CA VAL A 267 -9.59 -5.43 -8.95
C VAL A 267 -9.92 -6.87 -9.24
N VAL A 268 -9.94 -7.21 -10.51
CA VAL A 268 -10.02 -8.59 -11.02
C VAL A 268 -8.97 -8.79 -12.11
N GLY A 269 -8.56 -10.02 -12.36
CA GLY A 269 -7.55 -10.27 -13.38
C GLY A 269 -7.15 -11.72 -13.53
N SER A 270 -6.20 -11.96 -14.40
CA SER A 270 -5.60 -13.28 -14.60
C SER A 270 -4.09 -13.20 -14.86
N CYS A 271 -3.41 -14.29 -14.55
CA CYS A 271 -2.10 -14.61 -15.10
C CYS A 271 -2.28 -15.75 -16.08
N ALA A 272 -1.94 -15.53 -17.35
CA ALA A 272 -2.17 -16.50 -18.41
C ALA A 272 -1.03 -16.50 -19.44
N GLY A 273 -0.82 -17.64 -20.10
CA GLY A 273 -0.05 -17.75 -21.35
C GLY A 273 -0.94 -17.53 -22.56
N GLY A 274 -0.33 -17.38 -23.74
CA GLY A 274 -1.02 -17.19 -25.01
C GLY A 274 -0.98 -15.77 -25.56
N PHE A 275 -0.32 -14.84 -24.88
CA PHE A 275 -0.08 -13.50 -25.37
C PHE A 275 1.02 -13.47 -26.46
N GLU A 276 0.92 -12.52 -27.37
CA GLU A 276 1.93 -12.30 -28.39
C GLU A 276 3.25 -11.87 -27.75
N LYS A 277 4.30 -12.67 -27.96
CA LYS A 277 5.60 -12.51 -27.29
C LYS A 277 6.28 -11.19 -27.63
N GLU A 278 6.22 -10.81 -28.91
CA GLU A 278 6.88 -9.62 -29.46
C GLU A 278 6.34 -8.32 -28.89
N THR A 279 5.08 -8.31 -28.43
CA THR A 279 4.44 -7.16 -27.79
C THR A 279 4.44 -7.23 -26.26
N ASN A 280 4.80 -8.39 -25.69
CA ASN A 280 4.86 -8.60 -24.26
C ASN A 280 6.21 -8.16 -23.64
N ILE A 281 6.61 -6.91 -23.90
CA ILE A 281 7.92 -6.36 -23.55
C ILE A 281 7.87 -5.23 -22.54
N LYS A 282 6.68 -4.73 -22.20
CA LYS A 282 6.47 -3.63 -21.26
C LYS A 282 5.23 -3.84 -20.40
N GLY A 283 5.20 -3.17 -19.25
CA GLY A 283 4.02 -3.13 -18.39
C GLY A 283 3.05 -2.02 -18.76
N ASP A 284 1.84 -2.07 -18.17
CA ASP A 284 0.86 -0.99 -18.17
C ASP A 284 0.49 -0.65 -16.72
N ILE A 285 0.39 0.64 -16.41
CA ILE A 285 0.00 1.15 -15.08
C ILE A 285 -0.99 2.30 -15.29
N ILE A 286 -2.12 2.28 -14.63
CA ILE A 286 -3.16 3.33 -14.73
C ILE A 286 -3.48 3.61 -16.20
N TYR A 287 -3.73 2.55 -16.94
CA TYR A 287 -4.01 2.63 -18.37
C TYR A 287 -5.49 2.37 -18.64
N THR A 288 -6.08 3.07 -19.58
CA THR A 288 -7.43 2.77 -20.07
C THR A 288 -7.52 2.84 -21.58
N ASN A 289 -8.42 2.04 -22.15
CA ASN A 289 -8.74 2.03 -23.58
C ASN A 289 -10.25 2.11 -23.83
N SER A 290 -11.03 2.41 -22.79
CA SER A 290 -12.49 2.46 -22.86
C SER A 290 -13.06 3.75 -22.29
N GLU A 291 -14.23 4.13 -22.74
CA GLU A 291 -15.04 5.17 -22.12
C GLU A 291 -15.73 4.64 -20.87
N ILE A 292 -16.32 5.57 -20.10
CA ILE A 292 -17.18 5.22 -18.96
C ILE A 292 -18.30 4.29 -19.43
N GLN A 293 -18.42 3.15 -18.80
CA GLN A 293 -19.47 2.17 -19.05
C GLN A 293 -20.71 2.54 -18.21
N ASP A 294 -21.88 2.61 -18.85
CA ASP A 294 -23.15 2.84 -18.15
C ASP A 294 -23.87 1.50 -17.95
N LYS A 295 -23.83 1.01 -16.72
CA LYS A 295 -24.46 -0.25 -16.32
C LYS A 295 -25.80 0.03 -15.66
N ALA A 296 -26.84 -0.61 -16.13
CA ALA A 296 -28.22 -0.35 -15.69
C ALA A 296 -28.46 -0.53 -14.19
N LYS A 297 -27.72 -1.43 -13.54
CA LYS A 297 -27.84 -1.74 -12.11
C LYS A 297 -26.72 -1.11 -11.28
N GLU A 298 -25.48 -1.19 -11.76
CA GLU A 298 -24.26 -0.85 -11.04
C GLU A 298 -23.88 0.63 -11.22
N GLY A 299 -24.59 1.34 -12.10
CA GLY A 299 -24.30 2.73 -12.44
C GLY A 299 -23.10 2.88 -13.38
N LYS A 300 -22.55 4.08 -13.42
CA LYS A 300 -21.42 4.39 -14.31
C LYS A 300 -20.10 3.93 -13.69
N LEU A 301 -19.29 3.22 -14.51
CA LEU A 301 -17.99 2.66 -14.14
C LEU A 301 -16.94 3.05 -15.17
N GLN A 302 -15.74 3.42 -14.72
CA GLN A 302 -14.56 3.53 -15.58
C GLN A 302 -13.64 2.36 -15.27
N TYR A 303 -13.24 1.64 -16.29
CA TYR A 303 -12.27 0.55 -16.15
C TYR A 303 -10.87 1.01 -16.55
N PHE A 304 -9.91 0.54 -15.76
CA PHE A 304 -8.48 0.73 -15.95
C PHE A 304 -7.79 -0.62 -16.01
N TRP A 305 -6.61 -0.63 -16.63
CA TRP A 305 -5.78 -1.81 -16.78
C TRP A 305 -4.41 -1.61 -16.16
N GLU A 306 -3.94 -2.67 -15.55
CA GLU A 306 -2.53 -2.91 -15.28
C GLU A 306 -2.14 -4.24 -15.91
N ALA A 307 -0.96 -4.30 -16.50
CA ALA A 307 -0.45 -5.52 -17.08
C ALA A 307 1.06 -5.59 -16.95
N PHE A 308 1.54 -6.79 -16.66
CA PHE A 308 2.96 -7.01 -16.46
C PHE A 308 3.41 -8.28 -17.16
N PRO A 309 4.49 -8.22 -17.96
CA PRO A 309 5.16 -9.41 -18.47
C PRO A 309 5.62 -10.32 -17.32
N VAL A 310 5.53 -11.63 -17.52
CA VAL A 310 5.93 -12.65 -16.54
C VAL A 310 6.99 -13.56 -17.15
N ASN A 311 7.99 -13.98 -16.37
CA ASN A 311 9.07 -14.89 -16.79
C ASN A 311 9.94 -14.36 -17.95
N ILE A 312 10.09 -13.05 -18.09
CA ILE A 312 11.13 -12.44 -18.92
C ILE A 312 12.42 -12.45 -18.09
N GLY A 313 13.13 -13.54 -18.07
CA GLY A 313 14.23 -13.74 -17.14
C GLY A 313 15.33 -12.66 -17.21
N ARG A 314 15.95 -12.40 -16.07
CA ARG A 314 17.14 -11.55 -15.90
C ARG A 314 18.39 -12.12 -16.59
N ASP A 315 18.36 -13.41 -16.92
CA ASP A 315 19.52 -14.18 -17.40
C ASP A 315 19.86 -13.96 -18.88
N GLY A 316 19.78 -12.71 -19.38
CA GLY A 316 20.13 -12.37 -20.75
C GLY A 316 19.11 -12.86 -21.79
N LYS A 317 17.90 -13.20 -21.38
CA LYS A 317 16.81 -13.48 -22.31
C LYS A 317 16.26 -12.16 -22.84
N GLU A 318 16.24 -12.04 -24.14
CA GLU A 318 15.71 -10.89 -24.84
C GLU A 318 14.27 -10.60 -24.43
N PRO A 319 13.88 -9.30 -24.31
CA PRO A 319 12.49 -8.90 -24.19
C PRO A 319 11.64 -9.55 -25.30
N GLY A 320 10.39 -9.91 -25.00
CA GLY A 320 9.50 -10.54 -25.98
C GLY A 320 9.67 -12.05 -26.12
N THR A 321 10.35 -12.72 -25.20
CA THR A 321 10.51 -14.20 -25.20
C THR A 321 9.39 -14.93 -24.46
N SER A 322 8.61 -14.24 -23.62
CA SER A 322 7.53 -14.84 -22.84
C SER A 322 6.15 -14.50 -23.42
N ASP A 323 5.30 -15.50 -23.51
CA ASP A 323 3.89 -15.36 -23.84
C ASP A 323 3.00 -15.26 -22.58
N VAL A 324 3.61 -15.24 -21.38
CA VAL A 324 2.89 -15.13 -20.12
C VAL A 324 2.78 -13.68 -19.69
N LYS A 325 1.57 -13.26 -19.37
CA LYS A 325 1.27 -11.91 -18.86
C LYS A 325 0.29 -11.98 -17.70
N THR A 326 0.52 -11.17 -16.70
CA THR A 326 -0.48 -10.84 -15.69
C THR A 326 -1.25 -9.61 -16.16
N THR A 327 -2.57 -9.68 -16.15
CA THR A 327 -3.44 -8.55 -16.47
C THR A 327 -4.45 -8.34 -15.35
N TYR A 328 -4.62 -7.09 -14.95
CA TYR A 328 -5.63 -6.66 -14.00
C TYR A 328 -6.55 -5.65 -14.65
N MET A 329 -7.83 -5.78 -14.41
CA MET A 329 -8.82 -4.74 -14.65
C MET A 329 -9.33 -4.23 -13.31
N PHE A 330 -9.36 -2.93 -13.14
CA PHE A 330 -9.81 -2.33 -11.89
C PHE A 330 -10.70 -1.11 -12.13
N THR A 331 -11.42 -0.75 -11.09
CA THR A 331 -12.30 0.42 -11.08
C THR A 331 -12.32 1.05 -9.70
N TYR A 332 -12.35 2.39 -9.67
CA TYR A 332 -12.49 3.15 -8.43
C TYR A 332 -13.95 3.39 -8.12
N LEU A 333 -14.36 3.03 -6.92
CA LEU A 333 -15.74 3.04 -6.47
C LEU A 333 -15.85 3.68 -5.07
N ASP A 334 -17.07 3.97 -4.70
CA ASP A 334 -17.51 4.09 -3.32
C ASP A 334 -18.11 2.76 -2.82
N ALA A 335 -18.15 2.56 -1.51
CA ALA A 335 -18.74 1.35 -0.92
C ALA A 335 -20.28 1.48 -0.85
N ASP A 336 -20.94 1.65 -2.00
CA ASP A 336 -22.39 1.73 -2.11
C ASP A 336 -22.99 0.38 -2.55
N LYS A 337 -24.18 0.07 -2.01
CA LYS A 337 -24.87 -1.20 -2.27
C LYS A 337 -25.23 -1.46 -3.74
N CYS A 338 -25.29 -0.42 -4.57
CA CYS A 338 -25.55 -0.58 -6.01
C CYS A 338 -24.31 -1.01 -6.80
N ARG A 339 -23.11 -1.01 -6.18
CA ARG A 339 -21.88 -1.34 -6.88
C ARG A 339 -21.76 -2.82 -7.21
N PRO A 340 -21.03 -3.17 -8.28
CA PRO A 340 -20.94 -4.56 -8.75
C PRO A 340 -20.30 -5.48 -7.71
N ASP A 341 -20.66 -6.75 -7.81
CA ASP A 341 -19.92 -7.84 -7.19
C ASP A 341 -18.60 -8.09 -7.94
N LEU A 342 -17.63 -8.72 -7.30
CA LEU A 342 -16.36 -9.08 -7.96
C LEU A 342 -16.60 -10.09 -9.10
N LEU A 343 -17.63 -10.92 -9.00
CA LEU A 343 -18.02 -11.83 -10.08
C LEU A 343 -18.43 -11.06 -11.33
N THR A 344 -19.29 -10.04 -11.19
CA THR A 344 -19.71 -9.17 -12.28
C THR A 344 -18.52 -8.46 -12.92
N LEU A 345 -17.58 -7.97 -12.12
CA LEU A 345 -16.35 -7.38 -12.64
C LEU A 345 -15.48 -8.40 -13.38
N MET A 346 -15.44 -9.66 -12.95
CA MET A 346 -14.70 -10.72 -13.62
C MET A 346 -15.34 -11.08 -14.97
N GLU A 347 -16.67 -11.07 -15.07
CA GLU A 347 -17.38 -11.23 -16.33
C GLU A 347 -17.04 -10.09 -17.30
N ASP A 348 -17.10 -8.84 -16.84
CA ASP A 348 -16.68 -7.67 -17.61
C ASP A 348 -15.20 -7.75 -18.05
N TYR A 349 -14.33 -8.27 -17.18
CA TYR A 349 -12.90 -8.45 -17.50
C TYR A 349 -12.73 -9.37 -18.73
N TRP A 350 -13.39 -10.52 -18.75
CA TRP A 350 -13.29 -11.47 -19.86
C TRP A 350 -13.87 -10.88 -21.16
N ASP A 351 -14.94 -10.13 -21.08
CA ASP A 351 -15.57 -9.46 -22.23
C ASP A 351 -14.72 -8.31 -22.80
N LEU A 352 -13.97 -7.61 -21.93
CA LEU A 352 -13.18 -6.43 -22.31
C LEU A 352 -11.73 -6.76 -22.65
N LEU A 353 -11.19 -7.88 -22.18
CA LEU A 353 -9.81 -8.29 -22.42
C LEU A 353 -9.43 -8.32 -23.92
N PRO A 354 -10.26 -8.84 -24.84
CA PRO A 354 -9.96 -8.81 -26.28
C PRO A 354 -9.86 -7.39 -26.86
N LYS A 355 -10.55 -6.42 -26.28
CA LYS A 355 -10.45 -5.01 -26.71
C LYS A 355 -9.18 -4.35 -26.20
N TYR A 356 -8.70 -4.79 -25.03
CA TYR A 356 -7.47 -4.31 -24.43
C TYR A 356 -6.24 -4.99 -25.02
N GLN A 357 -6.30 -6.30 -25.22
CA GLN A 357 -5.23 -7.14 -25.81
C GLN A 357 -5.74 -7.78 -27.12
N PRO A 358 -5.65 -7.09 -28.28
CA PRO A 358 -6.28 -7.55 -29.52
C PRO A 358 -5.71 -8.85 -30.10
N SER A 359 -4.56 -9.32 -29.64
CA SER A 359 -4.02 -10.65 -29.98
C SER A 359 -4.89 -11.78 -29.42
N ILE A 360 -5.64 -11.52 -28.34
CA ILE A 360 -6.58 -12.45 -27.72
C ILE A 360 -7.96 -12.19 -28.30
N LYS A 361 -8.47 -13.12 -29.10
CA LYS A 361 -9.81 -12.98 -29.73
C LYS A 361 -10.88 -13.71 -28.95
N ASP A 362 -10.55 -14.85 -28.40
CA ASP A 362 -11.42 -15.72 -27.63
C ASP A 362 -10.65 -16.18 -26.37
N PRO A 363 -10.87 -15.52 -25.21
CA PRO A 363 -10.11 -15.85 -24.00
C PRO A 363 -10.18 -17.33 -23.57
N GLU A 364 -11.27 -18.03 -23.89
CA GLU A 364 -11.42 -19.45 -23.53
C GLU A 364 -10.52 -20.35 -24.39
N LYS A 365 -10.21 -19.95 -25.62
CA LYS A 365 -9.40 -20.75 -26.56
C LYS A 365 -7.96 -20.30 -26.64
N ASP A 366 -7.74 -18.97 -26.56
CA ASP A 366 -6.44 -18.38 -26.81
C ASP A 366 -5.56 -18.33 -25.58
N LEU A 367 -6.15 -18.43 -24.37
CA LEU A 367 -5.42 -18.30 -23.12
C LEU A 367 -5.24 -19.62 -22.36
N ASP A 368 -4.03 -19.87 -21.91
CA ASP A 368 -3.70 -20.85 -20.88
C ASP A 368 -3.72 -20.18 -19.50
N VAL A 369 -4.90 -20.09 -18.89
CA VAL A 369 -5.12 -19.42 -17.61
C VAL A 369 -4.46 -20.17 -16.46
N LYS A 370 -3.40 -19.59 -15.91
CA LYS A 370 -2.65 -20.17 -14.79
C LYS A 370 -3.28 -19.81 -13.45
N ARG A 371 -3.78 -18.57 -13.32
CA ARG A 371 -4.40 -18.04 -12.08
C ARG A 371 -5.45 -17.00 -12.42
N VAL A 372 -6.45 -16.90 -11.57
CA VAL A 372 -7.42 -15.81 -11.55
C VAL A 372 -7.24 -15.04 -10.25
N MET A 373 -7.32 -13.71 -10.32
CA MET A 373 -7.05 -12.81 -9.21
C MET A 373 -8.21 -11.87 -8.98
N PHE A 374 -8.42 -11.52 -7.74
CA PHE A 374 -9.48 -10.62 -7.32
C PHE A 374 -9.13 -10.04 -5.96
N ALA A 375 -9.41 -8.77 -5.80
CA ALA A 375 -9.18 -8.03 -4.57
C ALA A 375 -10.10 -6.80 -4.50
N TYR A 376 -10.20 -6.22 -3.33
CA TYR A 376 -10.64 -4.85 -3.16
C TYR A 376 -9.72 -4.15 -2.15
N PHE A 377 -9.44 -2.89 -2.41
CA PHE A 377 -8.56 -2.05 -1.58
C PHE A 377 -9.35 -0.86 -1.08
N PRO A 378 -9.72 -0.82 0.22
CA PRO A 378 -10.38 0.33 0.80
C PRO A 378 -9.38 1.46 0.99
N THR A 379 -9.77 2.69 0.70
CA THR A 379 -8.97 3.90 0.89
C THR A 379 -9.68 4.87 1.83
N PHE A 380 -8.88 5.57 2.64
CA PHE A 380 -9.38 6.52 3.63
C PHE A 380 -8.67 7.85 3.43
N ARG A 381 -9.43 8.95 3.44
CA ARG A 381 -8.88 10.31 3.34
C ARG A 381 -7.96 10.65 4.50
N GLU A 382 -8.40 10.26 5.70
CA GLU A 382 -7.64 10.43 6.93
C GLU A 382 -6.63 9.29 7.05
N SER A 383 -5.46 9.48 6.44
CA SER A 383 -4.40 8.47 6.40
C SER A 383 -3.06 9.14 6.69
N PRO A 384 -2.13 8.49 7.43
CA PRO A 384 -2.32 7.20 8.09
C PRO A 384 -3.25 7.26 9.30
N LEU A 385 -3.78 6.09 9.69
CA LEU A 385 -4.63 5.94 10.87
C LEU A 385 -3.80 6.27 12.13
N GLN A 386 -4.23 7.29 12.86
CA GLN A 386 -3.57 7.69 14.10
C GLN A 386 -3.76 6.63 15.18
N PRO A 387 -2.79 6.35 16.05
CA PRO A 387 -2.93 5.37 17.12
C PRO A 387 -4.13 5.68 18.05
N GLY A 388 -4.95 4.67 18.32
CA GLY A 388 -6.11 4.79 19.21
C GLY A 388 -5.80 4.45 20.67
N TRP A 389 -4.69 3.76 20.90
CA TRP A 389 -4.27 3.26 22.20
C TRP A 389 -2.76 3.38 22.39
N ASP A 390 -2.33 3.47 23.64
CA ASP A 390 -0.93 3.31 23.99
C ASP A 390 -0.45 1.91 23.57
N ARG A 391 0.82 1.77 23.25
CA ARG A 391 1.47 0.48 22.97
C ARG A 391 0.88 -0.33 21.82
N ILE A 392 0.10 0.31 20.92
CA ILE A 392 -0.37 -0.29 19.66
C ILE A 392 -0.13 0.70 18.53
N LEU A 393 0.54 0.23 17.48
CA LEU A 393 0.80 0.99 16.27
C LEU A 393 0.41 0.14 15.05
N SER A 394 -0.54 0.60 14.25
CA SER A 394 -0.86 -0.01 12.96
C SER A 394 0.18 0.41 11.92
N VAL A 395 0.60 -0.53 11.06
CA VAL A 395 1.60 -0.33 10.00
C VAL A 395 1.13 -0.92 8.67
N GLY A 396 1.65 -0.41 7.56
CA GLY A 396 1.24 -0.83 6.23
C GLY A 396 -0.26 -0.60 5.98
N ASP A 397 -0.92 -1.52 5.31
CA ASP A 397 -2.35 -1.41 4.95
C ASP A 397 -3.28 -1.26 6.18
N ALA A 398 -2.91 -1.82 7.33
CA ALA A 398 -3.68 -1.65 8.56
C ALA A 398 -3.72 -0.19 9.02
N SER A 399 -2.65 0.57 8.78
CA SER A 399 -2.60 2.01 9.06
C SER A 399 -3.26 2.87 7.97
N GLY A 400 -3.55 2.28 6.81
CA GLY A 400 -4.03 3.02 5.64
C GLY A 400 -2.92 3.79 4.92
N ILE A 401 -1.64 3.50 5.19
CA ILE A 401 -0.53 3.88 4.32
C ILE A 401 -0.63 2.95 3.12
N GLN A 402 -1.30 3.43 2.09
CA GLN A 402 -1.60 2.67 0.88
C GLN A 402 -1.03 3.39 -0.32
N SER A 403 -0.94 2.64 -1.41
CA SER A 403 -0.68 3.15 -2.74
C SER A 403 -2.04 3.35 -3.43
N PRO A 404 -2.64 4.55 -3.38
CA PRO A 404 -4.00 4.75 -3.88
C PRO A 404 -4.08 4.77 -5.42
N LEU A 405 -2.96 4.89 -6.10
CA LEU A 405 -2.90 5.02 -7.56
C LEU A 405 -2.34 3.79 -8.25
N SER A 406 -1.13 3.35 -7.86
CA SER A 406 -0.41 2.27 -8.54
C SER A 406 -0.53 0.91 -7.85
N PHE A 407 -1.24 0.83 -6.73
CA PHE A 407 -1.36 -0.38 -5.89
C PHE A 407 -0.02 -0.98 -5.46
N GLY A 408 1.05 -0.20 -5.49
CA GLY A 408 2.40 -0.54 -5.07
C GLY A 408 2.57 -0.63 -3.55
N GLY A 409 1.64 -1.28 -2.83
CA GLY A 409 1.67 -1.36 -1.37
C GLY A 409 2.97 -1.94 -0.81
N PHE A 410 3.64 -2.80 -1.56
CA PHE A 410 4.95 -3.32 -1.18
C PHE A 410 6.03 -2.24 -1.32
N GLY A 411 6.05 -1.46 -2.41
CA GLY A 411 6.95 -0.32 -2.59
C GLY A 411 6.72 0.76 -1.52
N ALA A 412 5.47 1.07 -1.20
CA ALA A 412 5.14 1.98 -0.11
C ALA A 412 5.68 1.50 1.26
N LEU A 413 5.62 0.17 1.52
CA LEU A 413 6.21 -0.41 2.73
C LEU A 413 7.74 -0.24 2.75
N THR A 414 8.43 -0.62 1.67
CA THR A 414 9.90 -0.56 1.60
C THR A 414 10.40 0.86 1.79
N ARG A 415 9.78 1.84 1.13
CA ARG A 415 10.09 3.27 1.28
C ARG A 415 10.03 3.75 2.74
N HIS A 416 9.05 3.27 3.51
CA HIS A 416 8.85 3.70 4.89
C HIS A 416 9.51 2.79 5.93
N LEU A 417 10.06 1.64 5.52
CA LEU A 417 10.56 0.61 6.44
C LEU A 417 11.68 1.12 7.35
N GLY A 418 12.68 1.79 6.77
CA GLY A 418 13.82 2.34 7.52
C GLY A 418 13.37 3.39 8.55
N ARG A 419 12.50 4.31 8.13
CA ARG A 419 11.92 5.35 9.00
C ARG A 419 11.12 4.73 10.15
N ILE A 420 10.17 3.85 9.84
CA ILE A 420 9.29 3.25 10.85
C ILE A 420 10.09 2.38 11.82
N SER A 421 10.97 1.51 11.34
CA SER A 421 11.77 0.64 12.21
C SER A 421 12.76 1.44 13.07
N GLY A 422 13.35 2.51 12.54
CA GLY A 422 14.17 3.44 13.31
C GLY A 422 13.39 4.12 14.42
N ALA A 423 12.23 4.68 14.09
CA ALA A 423 11.36 5.35 15.04
C ALA A 423 10.81 4.42 16.13
N VAL A 424 10.40 3.21 15.76
CA VAL A 424 9.92 2.18 16.70
C VAL A 424 11.06 1.74 17.64
N SER A 425 12.28 1.55 17.12
CA SER A 425 13.44 1.20 17.94
C SER A 425 13.75 2.30 18.95
N GLU A 426 13.69 3.58 18.55
CA GLU A 426 13.88 4.72 19.46
C GLU A 426 12.75 4.79 20.49
N ALA A 427 11.49 4.61 20.08
CA ALA A 427 10.35 4.60 20.99
C ALA A 427 10.47 3.52 22.07
N ILE A 428 10.88 2.30 21.72
CA ILE A 428 11.15 1.22 22.66
C ILE A 428 12.29 1.61 23.62
N LYS A 429 13.39 2.16 23.10
CA LYS A 429 14.57 2.51 23.89
C LYS A 429 14.29 3.62 24.90
N ASP A 430 13.53 4.62 24.53
CA ASP A 430 13.25 5.81 25.34
C ASP A 430 11.90 5.72 26.09
N ASP A 431 11.16 4.61 25.91
CA ASP A 431 9.82 4.31 26.46
C ASP A 431 8.73 5.32 26.02
N CYS A 432 8.86 5.86 24.79
CA CYS A 432 7.89 6.75 24.16
C CYS A 432 6.78 5.94 23.51
N LEU A 433 5.90 5.33 24.30
CA LEU A 433 4.92 4.33 23.86
C LEU A 433 3.47 4.75 24.11
N THR A 434 3.23 6.00 24.49
CA THR A 434 1.87 6.54 24.55
C THR A 434 1.29 6.66 23.13
N LYS A 435 -0.03 6.72 23.01
CA LYS A 435 -0.68 6.93 21.71
C LYS A 435 -0.21 8.23 21.03
N ASP A 436 0.08 9.26 21.81
CA ASP A 436 0.53 10.55 21.29
C ASP A 436 1.97 10.49 20.79
N ASP A 437 2.86 9.75 21.45
CA ASP A 437 4.21 9.46 20.98
C ASP A 437 4.16 8.64 19.67
N LEU A 438 3.36 7.57 19.66
CA LEU A 438 3.20 6.69 18.51
C LEU A 438 2.56 7.40 17.31
N ALA A 439 1.73 8.42 17.55
CA ALA A 439 1.19 9.27 16.49
C ALA A 439 2.28 10.00 15.71
N GLY A 440 3.41 10.29 16.36
CA GLY A 440 4.58 10.85 15.67
C GLY A 440 5.24 9.88 14.68
N ILE A 441 5.14 8.56 14.90
CA ILE A 441 5.68 7.54 13.97
C ILE A 441 4.83 7.44 12.71
N ASN A 442 3.51 7.53 12.84
CA ASN A 442 2.56 7.62 11.71
C ASN A 442 1.92 9.01 11.65
N PRO A 443 2.70 10.07 11.38
CA PRO A 443 2.17 11.42 11.36
C PRO A 443 1.20 11.62 10.19
N TYR A 444 0.40 12.67 10.28
CA TYR A 444 -0.37 13.15 9.15
C TYR A 444 0.56 13.38 7.94
N THR A 445 0.16 12.83 6.79
CA THR A 445 0.97 12.78 5.58
C THR A 445 0.23 13.49 4.44
N PRO A 446 0.41 14.82 4.26
CA PRO A 446 -0.37 15.62 3.33
C PRO A 446 -0.24 15.19 1.88
N ASN A 447 0.91 14.67 1.43
CA ASN A 447 1.07 14.15 0.07
C ASN A 447 0.20 12.92 -0.19
N LEU A 448 0.04 12.02 0.80
CA LEU A 448 -0.84 10.86 0.68
C LEU A 448 -2.32 11.29 0.66
N SER A 449 -2.70 12.24 1.52
CA SER A 449 -4.05 12.82 1.52
C SER A 449 -4.35 13.58 0.23
N ALA A 450 -3.36 14.26 -0.36
CA ALA A 450 -3.50 14.90 -1.66
C ALA A 450 -3.67 13.87 -2.79
N ALA A 451 -2.96 12.74 -2.73
CA ALA A 451 -3.06 11.66 -3.72
C ALA A 451 -4.46 11.04 -3.79
N TRP A 452 -5.19 11.01 -2.68
CA TRP A 452 -6.56 10.51 -2.65
C TRP A 452 -7.50 11.24 -3.62
N MET A 453 -7.25 12.53 -3.92
CA MET A 453 -8.05 13.30 -4.88
C MET A 453 -8.01 12.71 -6.28
N PHE A 454 -6.86 12.16 -6.72
CA PHE A 454 -6.76 11.53 -8.04
C PHE A 454 -7.69 10.34 -8.15
N GLN A 455 -7.70 9.46 -7.12
CA GLN A 455 -8.65 8.36 -7.07
C GLN A 455 -10.10 8.87 -7.09
N LYS A 456 -10.40 9.93 -6.33
CA LYS A 456 -11.73 10.54 -6.30
C LYS A 456 -12.15 11.12 -7.64
N ALA A 457 -11.24 11.76 -8.35
CA ALA A 457 -11.48 12.32 -9.68
C ALA A 457 -11.72 11.24 -10.76
N MET A 458 -11.15 10.05 -10.57
CA MET A 458 -11.34 8.89 -11.44
C MET A 458 -12.55 8.00 -11.06
N SER A 459 -13.26 8.31 -9.97
CA SER A 459 -14.45 7.57 -9.54
C SER A 459 -15.72 8.32 -9.88
N ILE A 460 -16.79 7.59 -10.21
CA ILE A 460 -18.09 8.18 -10.54
C ILE A 460 -19.09 7.77 -9.46
N ARG A 461 -19.77 8.74 -8.84
CA ARG A 461 -20.76 8.46 -7.79
C ARG A 461 -22.04 7.90 -8.39
N PRO A 462 -22.79 7.06 -7.65
CA PRO A 462 -24.11 6.61 -8.08
C PRO A 462 -25.01 7.79 -8.45
N GLY A 463 -25.66 7.70 -9.60
CA GLY A 463 -26.55 8.74 -10.11
C GLY A 463 -25.88 10.02 -10.63
N GLN A 464 -24.55 10.09 -10.63
CA GLN A 464 -23.84 11.26 -11.15
C GLN A 464 -23.92 11.30 -12.68
N ASN A 465 -24.33 12.43 -13.23
CA ASN A 465 -24.31 12.65 -14.66
C ASN A 465 -22.92 13.15 -15.08
N VAL A 466 -22.19 12.31 -15.82
CA VAL A 466 -20.81 12.57 -16.27
C VAL A 466 -20.75 12.19 -17.75
N ASP A 467 -20.06 12.99 -18.54
CA ASP A 467 -19.75 12.68 -19.95
C ASP A 467 -18.92 11.39 -20.04
N SER A 468 -19.22 10.52 -21.01
CA SER A 468 -18.56 9.22 -21.13
C SER A 468 -17.04 9.30 -21.32
N LYS A 469 -16.56 10.42 -21.86
CA LYS A 469 -15.14 10.68 -22.16
C LYS A 469 -14.41 11.47 -21.04
N PHE A 470 -15.11 11.84 -19.97
CA PHE A 470 -14.56 12.73 -18.94
C PHE A 470 -13.26 12.21 -18.33
N ILE A 471 -13.25 10.93 -17.90
CA ILE A 471 -12.07 10.33 -17.28
C ILE A 471 -10.92 10.20 -18.29
N ASN A 472 -11.22 9.84 -19.53
CA ASN A 472 -10.23 9.72 -20.59
C ASN A 472 -9.53 11.06 -20.86
N ARG A 473 -10.32 12.15 -20.92
CA ARG A 473 -9.80 13.51 -21.07
C ARG A 473 -8.95 13.92 -19.88
N LEU A 474 -9.39 13.58 -18.65
CA LEU A 474 -8.63 13.84 -17.44
C LEU A 474 -7.25 13.16 -17.48
N LEU A 475 -7.20 11.87 -17.82
CA LEU A 475 -5.95 11.12 -17.92
C LEU A 475 -5.04 11.65 -19.02
N ALA A 476 -5.56 11.82 -20.24
CA ALA A 476 -4.76 12.29 -21.36
C ALA A 476 -4.12 13.66 -21.04
N THR A 477 -4.90 14.61 -20.52
CA THR A 477 -4.39 15.94 -20.17
C THR A 477 -3.33 15.88 -19.07
N ASN A 478 -3.58 15.11 -17.99
CA ASN A 478 -2.63 15.03 -16.89
C ASN A 478 -1.33 14.32 -17.28
N PHE A 479 -1.40 13.20 -17.97
CA PHE A 479 -0.20 12.47 -18.40
C PHE A 479 0.61 13.25 -19.43
N GLU A 480 -0.03 13.91 -20.39
CA GLU A 480 0.66 14.78 -21.34
C GLU A 480 1.41 15.92 -20.64
N VAL A 481 0.77 16.58 -19.67
CA VAL A 481 1.39 17.65 -18.90
C VAL A 481 2.54 17.13 -18.05
N MET A 482 2.34 16.05 -17.29
CA MET A 482 3.39 15.48 -16.44
C MET A 482 4.59 14.97 -17.26
N ASP A 483 4.36 14.34 -18.39
CA ASP A 483 5.42 13.89 -19.30
C ASP A 483 6.21 15.08 -19.88
N SER A 484 5.51 16.15 -20.29
CA SER A 484 6.15 17.40 -20.73
C SER A 484 7.01 18.09 -19.65
N MET A 485 6.70 17.88 -18.37
CA MET A 485 7.50 18.35 -17.22
C MET A 485 8.72 17.46 -16.95
N GLY A 486 8.74 16.25 -17.50
CA GLY A 486 9.86 15.33 -17.44
C GLY A 486 9.75 14.24 -16.36
N ILE A 487 10.74 13.36 -16.39
CA ILE A 487 10.80 12.15 -15.57
C ILE A 487 10.73 12.42 -14.06
N ASP A 488 11.26 13.57 -13.64
CA ASP A 488 11.29 13.98 -12.22
C ASP A 488 9.89 14.31 -11.66
N THR A 489 8.92 14.45 -12.54
CA THR A 489 7.50 14.64 -12.17
C THR A 489 6.69 13.36 -12.27
N ILE A 490 6.80 12.66 -13.40
CA ILE A 490 5.94 11.51 -13.67
C ILE A 490 6.33 10.26 -12.86
N LYS A 491 7.63 10.02 -12.68
CA LYS A 491 8.12 8.83 -11.98
C LYS A 491 7.74 8.81 -10.49
N PRO A 492 8.01 9.87 -9.69
CA PRO A 492 7.52 9.91 -8.30
C PRO A 492 6.00 9.73 -8.22
N PHE A 493 5.25 10.37 -9.11
CA PHE A 493 3.79 10.23 -9.15
C PHE A 493 3.35 8.77 -9.31
N LEU A 494 3.95 8.04 -10.25
CA LEU A 494 3.66 6.61 -10.48
C LEU A 494 4.17 5.68 -9.36
N GLN A 495 5.08 6.16 -8.51
CA GLN A 495 5.52 5.49 -7.27
C GLN A 495 4.77 6.03 -6.03
N ASP A 496 3.60 6.64 -6.21
CA ASP A 496 2.74 7.19 -5.16
C ASP A 496 3.41 8.26 -4.28
N VAL A 497 4.39 8.99 -4.84
CA VAL A 497 5.05 10.10 -4.17
C VAL A 497 4.63 11.42 -4.83
N VAL A 498 3.57 12.01 -4.32
CA VAL A 498 3.12 13.32 -4.79
C VAL A 498 3.97 14.41 -4.15
N ARG A 499 4.60 15.26 -4.99
CA ARG A 499 5.41 16.41 -4.57
C ARG A 499 4.69 17.69 -4.94
N VAL A 500 4.90 18.75 -4.15
CA VAL A 500 4.20 20.04 -4.36
C VAL A 500 4.56 20.69 -5.70
N ASP A 501 5.81 20.63 -6.12
CA ASP A 501 6.30 21.19 -7.39
C ASP A 501 5.66 20.48 -8.58
N GLY A 502 5.66 19.14 -8.59
CA GLY A 502 5.01 18.33 -9.60
C GLY A 502 3.48 18.54 -9.64
N LEU A 503 2.84 18.59 -8.47
CA LEU A 503 1.39 18.78 -8.39
C LEU A 503 0.96 20.17 -8.88
N VAL A 504 1.60 21.23 -8.39
CA VAL A 504 1.27 22.62 -8.79
C VAL A 504 1.57 22.84 -10.26
N GLY A 505 2.70 22.32 -10.74
CA GLY A 505 3.08 22.36 -12.15
C GLY A 505 2.07 21.65 -13.05
N SER A 506 1.65 20.43 -12.66
CA SER A 506 0.66 19.65 -13.40
C SER A 506 -0.71 20.33 -13.45
N LEU A 507 -1.16 20.94 -12.34
CA LEU A 507 -2.40 21.70 -12.30
C LEU A 507 -2.35 22.95 -13.20
N ALA A 508 -1.25 23.71 -13.12
CA ALA A 508 -1.05 24.90 -13.95
C ALA A 508 -0.97 24.54 -15.44
N GLY A 509 -0.25 23.46 -15.76
CA GLY A 509 -0.17 22.93 -17.13
C GLY A 509 -1.52 22.45 -17.65
N SER A 510 -2.27 21.70 -16.84
CA SER A 510 -3.62 21.23 -17.20
C SER A 510 -4.60 22.38 -17.41
N PHE A 511 -4.55 23.41 -16.55
CA PHE A 511 -5.35 24.63 -16.73
C PHE A 511 -5.00 25.35 -18.03
N LYS A 512 -3.70 25.44 -18.36
CA LYS A 512 -3.25 26.05 -19.62
C LYS A 512 -3.66 25.24 -20.85
N ALA A 513 -3.57 23.91 -20.76
CA ALA A 513 -3.92 23.02 -21.86
C ALA A 513 -5.43 23.01 -22.12
N ASP A 514 -6.24 23.00 -21.06
CA ASP A 514 -7.70 22.92 -21.18
C ASP A 514 -8.42 23.73 -20.09
N PRO A 515 -8.50 25.06 -20.23
CA PRO A 515 -9.10 25.93 -19.20
C PRO A 515 -10.59 25.64 -18.96
N LEU A 516 -11.32 25.19 -19.98
CA LEU A 516 -12.75 24.89 -19.87
C LEU A 516 -13.07 23.55 -19.19
N PHE A 517 -12.06 22.68 -19.06
CA PHE A 517 -12.21 21.41 -18.40
C PHE A 517 -12.11 21.53 -16.87
N MET A 518 -11.36 22.48 -16.34
CA MET A 518 -11.17 22.64 -14.89
C MET A 518 -12.49 22.85 -14.11
N PRO A 519 -13.45 23.69 -14.56
CA PRO A 519 -14.76 23.77 -13.91
C PRO A 519 -15.51 22.44 -13.89
N GLN A 520 -15.33 21.59 -14.89
CA GLN A 520 -15.98 20.27 -14.95
C GLN A 520 -15.38 19.32 -13.89
N ILE A 521 -14.05 19.38 -13.69
CA ILE A 521 -13.37 18.62 -12.61
C ILE A 521 -13.91 19.07 -11.24
N VAL A 522 -14.01 20.39 -11.01
CA VAL A 522 -14.55 20.94 -9.77
C VAL A 522 -15.99 20.48 -9.53
N ALA A 523 -16.84 20.51 -10.56
CA ALA A 523 -18.22 20.03 -10.48
C ALA A 523 -18.28 18.51 -10.21
N HIS A 524 -17.36 17.76 -10.78
CA HIS A 524 -17.28 16.31 -10.62
C HIS A 524 -16.91 15.90 -9.19
N VAL A 525 -15.85 16.46 -8.62
CA VAL A 525 -15.38 16.12 -7.27
C VAL A 525 -16.21 16.78 -6.15
N GLY A 526 -16.76 17.95 -6.42
CA GLY A 526 -17.59 18.75 -5.50
C GLY A 526 -16.78 19.75 -4.66
N LEU A 527 -17.36 20.90 -4.40
CA LEU A 527 -16.70 22.01 -3.69
C LEU A 527 -16.21 21.66 -2.27
N PRO A 528 -16.96 20.92 -1.42
CA PRO A 528 -16.46 20.56 -0.09
C PRO A 528 -15.19 19.71 -0.15
N THR A 529 -15.16 18.72 -1.03
CA THR A 529 -13.99 17.85 -1.24
C THR A 529 -12.79 18.66 -1.76
N LEU A 530 -13.05 19.58 -2.70
CA LEU A 530 -12.00 20.46 -3.22
C LEU A 530 -11.42 21.38 -2.15
N ALA A 531 -12.26 21.96 -1.28
CA ALA A 531 -11.80 22.83 -0.19
C ALA A 531 -10.91 22.09 0.81
N GLU A 532 -11.28 20.87 1.17
CA GLU A 532 -10.47 19.99 2.01
C GLU A 532 -9.12 19.66 1.34
N TRP A 533 -9.16 19.29 0.06
CA TRP A 533 -7.96 18.97 -0.71
C TRP A 533 -7.00 20.17 -0.84
N VAL A 534 -7.50 21.37 -1.05
CA VAL A 534 -6.67 22.60 -1.05
C VAL A 534 -5.95 22.75 0.29
N GLY A 535 -6.59 22.40 1.41
CA GLY A 535 -5.95 22.35 2.72
C GLY A 535 -4.77 21.35 2.77
N HIS A 536 -4.92 20.17 2.17
CA HIS A 536 -3.83 19.19 2.10
C HIS A 536 -2.67 19.69 1.22
N VAL A 537 -2.96 20.30 0.08
CA VAL A 537 -1.93 20.89 -0.81
C VAL A 537 -1.21 22.04 -0.11
N TRP A 538 -1.92 22.89 0.62
CA TRP A 538 -1.32 23.95 1.43
C TRP A 538 -0.38 23.37 2.50
N ASN A 539 -0.83 22.37 3.25
CA ASN A 539 0.00 21.71 4.25
C ASN A 539 1.22 21.03 3.64
N MET A 540 1.10 20.45 2.45
CA MET A 540 2.22 19.87 1.73
C MET A 540 3.26 20.97 1.37
N GLY A 541 2.82 22.15 0.92
CA GLY A 541 3.68 23.32 0.70
C GLY A 541 4.38 23.78 1.98
N VAL A 542 3.65 23.84 3.10
CA VAL A 542 4.22 24.17 4.42
C VAL A 542 5.26 23.13 4.84
N TYR A 543 4.98 21.84 4.67
CA TYR A 543 5.92 20.77 5.00
C TYR A 543 7.19 20.85 4.14
N THR A 544 7.04 21.11 2.84
CA THR A 544 8.18 21.33 1.93
C THR A 544 9.05 22.50 2.40
N ALA A 545 8.44 23.62 2.78
CA ALA A 545 9.17 24.78 3.28
C ALA A 545 9.85 24.50 4.63
N CYS A 546 9.17 23.81 5.55
CA CYS A 546 9.74 23.41 6.83
C CYS A 546 10.92 22.44 6.65
N ASP A 547 10.79 21.45 5.76
CA ASP A 547 11.88 20.51 5.49
C ASP A 547 13.10 21.23 4.88
N ALA A 548 12.88 22.13 3.91
CA ALA A 548 13.97 22.84 3.23
C ALA A 548 14.68 23.90 4.09
N VAL A 549 13.94 24.57 4.98
CA VAL A 549 14.46 25.75 5.71
C VAL A 549 14.67 25.49 7.20
N VAL A 550 13.70 24.81 7.86
CA VAL A 550 13.72 24.61 9.32
C VAL A 550 14.51 23.37 9.70
N SER A 551 14.34 22.26 8.97
CA SER A 551 15.01 20.99 9.29
C SER A 551 16.53 21.12 9.34
N PRO A 552 17.24 21.73 8.38
CA PRO A 552 18.70 21.88 8.42
C PRO A 552 19.21 22.69 9.63
N VAL A 553 18.38 23.62 10.13
CA VAL A 553 18.73 24.45 11.28
C VAL A 553 18.49 23.71 12.59
N VAL A 554 17.42 22.96 12.69
CA VAL A 554 16.98 22.32 13.96
C VAL A 554 17.67 20.97 14.18
N GLU A 555 17.85 20.17 13.14
CA GLU A 555 18.39 18.81 13.20
C GLU A 555 19.71 18.70 13.99
N PRO A 556 20.72 19.58 13.85
CA PRO A 556 21.97 19.50 14.61
C PRO A 556 21.80 19.69 16.12
N PHE A 557 20.67 20.25 16.56
CA PHE A 557 20.40 20.50 17.99
C PHE A 557 19.55 19.40 18.61
N VAL A 558 18.85 18.60 17.83
CA VAL A 558 17.95 17.55 18.33
C VAL A 558 18.73 16.54 19.18
N ASP A 559 19.90 16.11 18.74
CA ASP A 559 20.75 15.15 19.47
C ASP A 559 21.27 15.67 20.80
N ARG A 560 21.27 17.01 20.99
CA ARG A 560 21.70 17.67 22.22
C ARG A 560 20.56 17.84 23.23
N MET A 561 19.33 17.57 22.86
CA MET A 561 18.17 17.64 23.76
C MET A 561 18.30 16.60 24.85
N LYS A 562 18.18 17.03 26.11
CA LYS A 562 18.33 16.14 27.28
C LYS A 562 17.07 15.33 27.53
N ASP A 563 15.92 15.97 27.34
CA ASP A 563 14.64 15.29 27.48
C ASP A 563 14.42 14.32 26.32
N LYS A 564 14.20 13.06 26.65
CA LYS A 564 14.08 11.97 25.68
C LYS A 564 12.78 12.08 24.86
N GLN A 565 11.70 12.47 25.52
CA GLN A 565 10.39 12.58 24.89
C GLN A 565 10.34 13.78 23.94
N GLU A 566 10.88 14.93 24.35
CA GLU A 566 10.99 16.10 23.47
C GLU A 566 11.89 15.81 22.27
N ARG A 567 13.03 15.14 22.48
CA ARG A 567 13.94 14.72 21.41
C ARG A 567 13.24 13.79 20.42
N PHE A 568 12.54 12.76 20.92
CA PHE A 568 11.77 11.84 20.11
C PHE A 568 10.71 12.58 19.28
N ALA A 569 9.91 13.42 19.92
CA ALA A 569 8.87 14.20 19.25
C ALA A 569 9.43 15.12 18.14
N MET A 570 10.59 15.77 18.42
CA MET A 570 11.20 16.64 17.43
C MET A 570 11.73 15.87 16.22
N ARG A 571 12.38 14.72 16.41
CA ARG A 571 12.80 13.86 15.28
C ARG A 571 11.62 13.41 14.45
N ARG A 572 10.53 12.97 15.07
CA ARG A 572 9.29 12.58 14.36
C ARG A 572 8.71 13.73 13.57
N LYS A 573 8.80 14.95 14.08
CA LYS A 573 8.33 16.14 13.37
C LYS A 573 9.17 16.45 12.14
N LEU A 574 10.50 16.34 12.23
CA LEU A 574 11.39 16.51 11.07
C LEU A 574 11.11 15.46 10.00
N GLU A 575 10.95 14.19 10.40
CA GLU A 575 10.56 13.11 9.49
C GLU A 575 9.18 13.36 8.85
N ALA A 576 8.20 13.85 9.62
CA ALA A 576 6.89 14.18 9.10
C ALA A 576 6.95 15.23 7.99
N TRP A 577 7.78 16.28 8.16
CA TRP A 577 7.97 17.28 7.12
C TRP A 577 8.59 16.69 5.86
N LYS A 578 9.64 15.90 6.00
CA LYS A 578 10.36 15.28 4.90
C LYS A 578 9.48 14.31 4.10
N PHE A 579 8.90 13.31 4.77
CA PHE A 579 8.10 12.28 4.12
C PHE A 579 6.70 12.76 3.71
N GLY A 580 6.10 13.67 4.48
CA GLY A 580 4.79 14.23 4.17
C GLY A 580 4.77 15.22 3.01
N SER A 581 5.91 15.79 2.66
CA SER A 581 6.10 16.65 1.48
C SER A 581 6.56 15.89 0.23
N GLY A 582 7.01 14.62 0.39
CA GLY A 582 7.68 13.88 -0.66
C GLY A 582 9.13 14.29 -0.91
N SER A 583 9.72 15.13 -0.01
CA SER A 583 11.13 15.57 -0.12
C SER A 583 12.15 14.44 0.14
N ASP A 584 11.70 13.33 0.70
CA ASP A 584 12.51 12.11 0.84
C ASP A 584 12.81 11.41 -0.48
N TYR A 585 12.02 11.68 -1.53
CA TYR A 585 12.19 11.04 -2.82
C TYR A 585 13.50 11.45 -3.48
N ILE A 586 14.29 10.46 -3.84
CA ILE A 586 15.55 10.60 -4.55
C ILE A 586 15.42 9.81 -5.85
N LEU A 587 15.80 10.42 -6.98
CA LEU A 587 15.79 9.71 -8.25
C LEU A 587 16.61 8.42 -8.17
N PRO A 588 16.14 7.30 -8.72
CA PRO A 588 16.78 6.01 -8.61
C PRO A 588 18.27 6.00 -8.98
N LYS A 589 18.62 6.66 -10.09
CA LYS A 589 20.03 6.79 -10.53
C LYS A 589 20.95 7.46 -9.50
N ASP A 590 20.44 8.41 -8.74
CA ASP A 590 21.22 9.14 -7.73
C ASP A 590 21.31 8.32 -6.43
N LYS A 591 20.26 7.58 -6.11
CA LYS A 591 20.21 6.67 -4.97
C LYS A 591 21.19 5.51 -5.14
N LEU A 592 21.19 4.87 -6.30
CA LEU A 592 22.10 3.76 -6.61
C LEU A 592 23.56 4.18 -6.57
N LYS A 593 23.88 5.39 -7.05
CA LYS A 593 25.25 5.95 -6.95
C LYS A 593 25.70 6.21 -5.51
N ARG A 594 24.81 6.68 -4.64
CA ARG A 594 25.14 6.95 -3.23
C ARG A 594 25.55 5.70 -2.46
N ASN A 595 24.92 4.57 -2.77
CA ASN A 595 25.13 3.32 -2.06
C ASN A 595 26.32 2.51 -2.61
N GLY A 596 27.05 3.05 -3.58
CA GLY A 596 28.22 2.40 -4.18
C GLY A 596 27.89 1.13 -4.96
N ASN A 597 26.65 0.94 -5.34
CA ASN A 597 26.20 -0.20 -6.12
C ASN A 597 26.50 0.02 -7.60
N ASP A 598 27.07 -0.96 -8.26
CA ASP A 598 27.32 -0.98 -9.71
C ASP A 598 26.05 -1.35 -10.51
N TYR A 599 24.87 -1.18 -9.91
CA TYR A 599 23.63 -1.47 -10.61
C TYR A 599 23.42 -0.47 -11.74
N THR A 600 23.27 -0.99 -12.94
CA THR A 600 22.95 -0.22 -14.14
C THR A 600 21.48 -0.36 -14.43
N LEU A 601 20.77 0.76 -14.53
CA LEU A 601 19.36 0.76 -14.94
C LEU A 601 19.21 0.06 -16.30
N PRO A 602 18.10 -0.65 -16.56
CA PRO A 602 17.93 -1.40 -17.81
C PRO A 602 18.18 -0.58 -19.07
N GLN A 603 17.73 0.68 -19.09
CA GLN A 603 17.94 1.61 -20.19
C GLN A 603 19.40 2.06 -20.39
N ASP A 604 20.23 1.98 -19.35
CA ASP A 604 21.63 2.40 -19.37
C ASP A 604 22.59 1.21 -19.62
N ARG A 605 22.07 0.00 -19.69
CA ARG A 605 22.86 -1.18 -20.03
C ARG A 605 23.22 -1.09 -21.52
N LYS A 606 24.49 -0.85 -21.78
CA LYS A 606 24.97 -0.94 -23.16
C LYS A 606 24.84 -2.38 -23.63
N GLU A 607 24.29 -2.57 -24.83
CA GLU A 607 24.24 -3.83 -25.54
C GLU A 607 25.60 -4.52 -25.64
#